data_158e198da69b0d2418f8e4c5bcb55cfe
#
_entry.id   158e198da69b0d2418f8e4c5bcb55cfe
#
_cell.length_a   1.000
_cell.length_b   1.000
_cell.length_c   1.000
_cell.angle_alpha   90.00
_cell.angle_beta   90.00
_cell.angle_gamma   90.00
#
_symmetry.space_group_name_H-M   'P 1'
#
loop_
_entity.id
_entity.type
_entity.pdbx_description
1 polymer ?
#
loop_
_entity_poly.entity_id
_entity_poly.type
_entity_poly.pdbx_seq_one_letter_code
_entity_poly.pdbx_strand_id
1 'polypeptide(L)'
;MAKQIAFDEEARRGLERGMNTLADAVKVTLGPRGRNVVLEKKWGAPTITNDGVSIAKEIELEDPWEKIGAELVKEVAKKTDDIAGDGTTTATVLAQALVREGLRNVAAGANPMSLKRGIEKAVEAVSQQLLKTAKEVETKEQIAATASISAADPSIGELIAEAMDKVGKEGVITVEESQTFGLELELTEGMRFDKGYISPYFVTDAERMEAELEDPYVLLVSSKISTVKDLLPLLEKVMQTGKPLAIIAEDVEGEALATLVVNKIRGTFKSVAVKAPGFGDRREAMLTDMGILTGGEVISEKVGLKLENADLSLLGRARKVVVTKDETTIVDGAGDADQIAGRVNQIRSEIERTDSDYDREKLQERLAKLAGGVAVIKAGAATEVELKERKHRIEDAVRNAKAAVEEGIVAGGGVALIQAGAGLFEGLGLDGDEATGANIVKVALEAPLKQIAINAGLEGGVVAEKVRGLSAGEGLDAATGEYKDLIKAGIIDPAKVTRSALQNAASIAGLFLTTEAVIADKPEKAAAPAGGGAPDMGGMDF
;
A
#
# COMPACT_ATOMS: atom_id res chain seq x y z
N MET A 1 10.82 -2.56 -31.72
CA MET A 1 12.21 -2.35 -31.24
C MET A 1 12.96 -3.67 -31.27
N ALA A 2 14.26 -3.65 -31.61
CA ALA A 2 15.10 -4.85 -31.56
C ALA A 2 15.35 -5.22 -30.10
N LYS A 3 15.37 -6.52 -29.77
CA LYS A 3 15.68 -7.03 -28.44
C LYS A 3 17.15 -7.44 -28.36
N GLN A 4 17.73 -7.33 -27.20
CA GLN A 4 18.99 -7.97 -26.82
C GLN A 4 18.69 -9.04 -25.78
N ILE A 5 19.47 -10.11 -25.79
CA ILE A 5 19.25 -11.26 -24.91
C ILE A 5 20.58 -11.58 -24.25
N ALA A 6 20.57 -11.71 -22.93
CA ALA A 6 21.67 -12.26 -22.14
C ALA A 6 21.24 -13.60 -21.54
N PHE A 7 22.18 -14.50 -21.36
CA PHE A 7 21.96 -15.84 -20.83
C PHE A 7 22.87 -16.10 -19.62
N ASP A 8 22.54 -17.12 -18.86
CA ASP A 8 23.37 -17.69 -17.80
C ASP A 8 23.85 -16.66 -16.77
N GLU A 9 25.13 -16.70 -16.50
CA GLU A 9 25.79 -15.87 -15.49
C GLU A 9 25.79 -14.37 -15.84
N GLU A 10 25.90 -14.03 -17.14
CA GLU A 10 25.87 -12.63 -17.57
C GLU A 10 24.53 -11.98 -17.24
N ALA A 11 23.42 -12.70 -17.52
CA ALA A 11 22.08 -12.25 -17.16
C ALA A 11 21.93 -12.04 -15.66
N ARG A 12 22.30 -13.06 -14.86
CA ARG A 12 22.19 -13.03 -13.40
C ARG A 12 23.02 -11.92 -12.76
N ARG A 13 24.26 -11.70 -13.23
CA ARG A 13 25.13 -10.62 -12.73
C ARG A 13 24.58 -9.23 -13.04
N GLY A 14 23.99 -9.02 -14.23
CA GLY A 14 23.36 -7.76 -14.57
C GLY A 14 22.19 -7.44 -13.63
N LEU A 15 21.29 -8.41 -13.45
CA LEU A 15 20.19 -8.29 -12.50
C LEU A 15 20.67 -8.03 -11.06
N GLU A 16 21.70 -8.77 -10.59
CA GLU A 16 22.26 -8.62 -9.25
C GLU A 16 22.83 -7.21 -9.01
N ARG A 17 23.58 -6.65 -9.98
CA ARG A 17 24.10 -5.29 -9.85
C ARG A 17 22.98 -4.27 -9.71
N GLY A 18 21.94 -4.37 -10.55
CA GLY A 18 20.79 -3.46 -10.49
C GLY A 18 20.05 -3.55 -9.15
N MET A 19 19.78 -4.78 -8.69
CA MET A 19 19.21 -5.03 -7.37
C MET A 19 20.06 -4.40 -6.26
N ASN A 20 21.39 -4.65 -6.26
CA ASN A 20 22.28 -4.14 -5.23
C ASN A 20 22.32 -2.62 -5.22
N THR A 21 22.36 -1.97 -6.39
CA THR A 21 22.37 -0.50 -6.51
C THR A 21 21.13 0.10 -5.84
N LEU A 22 19.96 -0.45 -6.10
CA LEU A 22 18.72 0.01 -5.46
C LEU A 22 18.71 -0.29 -3.97
N ALA A 23 18.99 -1.54 -3.57
CA ALA A 23 18.92 -1.95 -2.17
C ALA A 23 19.94 -1.19 -1.31
N ASP A 24 21.13 -0.91 -1.83
CA ASP A 24 22.16 -0.15 -1.12
C ASP A 24 21.76 1.31 -0.88
N ALA A 25 20.99 1.92 -1.79
CA ALA A 25 20.43 3.25 -1.60
C ALA A 25 19.29 3.27 -0.56
N VAL A 26 18.44 2.25 -0.57
CA VAL A 26 17.27 2.18 0.33
C VAL A 26 17.66 1.80 1.76
N LYS A 27 18.55 0.81 1.96
CA LYS A 27 18.88 0.24 3.28
C LYS A 27 19.50 1.22 4.28
N VAL A 28 20.04 2.35 3.81
CA VAL A 28 20.64 3.36 4.69
C VAL A 28 19.61 4.07 5.56
N THR A 29 18.32 3.95 5.21
CA THR A 29 17.20 4.56 5.94
C THR A 29 16.70 3.69 7.08
N LEU A 30 17.11 2.41 7.17
CA LEU A 30 16.53 1.44 8.08
C LEU A 30 16.92 1.70 9.54
N GLY A 31 15.93 1.68 10.43
CA GLY A 31 16.09 1.75 11.88
C GLY A 31 16.18 3.18 12.45
N PRO A 32 16.24 3.32 13.79
CA PRO A 32 16.13 4.62 14.47
C PRO A 32 17.34 5.54 14.24
N ARG A 33 18.43 5.02 13.70
CA ARG A 33 19.62 5.79 13.27
C ARG A 33 19.82 5.75 11.75
N GLY A 34 18.77 5.36 11.02
CA GLY A 34 18.71 5.48 9.57
C GLY A 34 18.83 6.93 9.12
N ARG A 35 19.27 7.14 7.88
CA ARG A 35 19.52 8.47 7.31
C ARG A 35 18.59 8.72 6.14
N ASN A 36 18.31 9.98 5.88
CA ASN A 36 17.52 10.38 4.73
C ASN A 36 18.33 10.28 3.43
N VAL A 37 17.61 10.08 2.33
CA VAL A 37 18.12 10.14 0.96
C VAL A 37 17.58 11.40 0.30
N VAL A 38 18.40 12.06 -0.51
CA VAL A 38 17.99 13.23 -1.29
C VAL A 38 17.66 12.79 -2.70
N LEU A 39 16.45 13.08 -3.15
CA LEU A 39 15.94 12.75 -4.48
C LEU A 39 15.89 14.03 -5.33
N GLU A 40 16.52 14.00 -6.51
CA GLU A 40 16.41 15.06 -7.49
C GLU A 40 14.99 15.07 -8.08
N LYS A 41 14.41 16.24 -8.25
CA LYS A 41 13.16 16.43 -8.98
C LYS A 41 13.43 17.18 -10.27
N LYS A 42 12.85 16.73 -11.38
CA LYS A 42 12.94 17.43 -12.68
C LYS A 42 12.40 18.86 -12.62
N TRP A 43 11.45 19.09 -11.73
CA TRP A 43 10.79 20.38 -11.49
C TRP A 43 10.60 20.57 -9.99
N GLY A 44 11.04 21.71 -9.47
CA GLY A 44 10.94 22.05 -8.05
C GLY A 44 12.21 21.78 -7.24
N ALA A 45 12.08 21.81 -5.92
CA ALA A 45 13.19 21.52 -4.99
C ALA A 45 13.41 20.02 -4.85
N PRO A 46 14.66 19.56 -4.56
CA PRO A 46 14.94 18.18 -4.21
C PRO A 46 14.10 17.72 -3.02
N THR A 47 13.65 16.47 -3.04
CA THR A 47 12.93 15.86 -1.93
C THR A 47 13.90 15.14 -1.01
N ILE A 48 13.75 15.31 0.30
CA ILE A 48 14.51 14.58 1.32
C ILE A 48 13.53 13.62 1.99
N THR A 49 13.82 12.32 1.92
CA THR A 49 12.93 11.30 2.47
C THR A 49 13.71 10.10 3.01
N ASN A 50 13.11 9.36 3.91
CA ASN A 50 13.56 8.06 4.40
C ASN A 50 12.58 6.93 4.03
N ASP A 51 11.51 7.24 3.30
CA ASP A 51 10.58 6.23 2.81
C ASP A 51 11.20 5.37 1.70
N GLY A 52 11.24 4.05 1.95
CA GLY A 52 11.87 3.08 1.05
C GLY A 52 11.18 2.95 -0.30
N VAL A 53 9.86 3.07 -0.35
CA VAL A 53 9.09 3.01 -1.61
C VAL A 53 9.35 4.24 -2.47
N SER A 54 9.31 5.43 -1.90
CA SER A 54 9.59 6.68 -2.61
C SER A 54 11.00 6.69 -3.19
N ILE A 55 12.00 6.24 -2.40
CA ILE A 55 13.38 6.13 -2.88
C ILE A 55 13.48 5.10 -4.02
N ALA A 56 12.89 3.92 -3.84
CA ALA A 56 12.95 2.86 -4.84
C ALA A 56 12.33 3.30 -6.19
N LYS A 57 11.19 3.99 -6.17
CA LYS A 57 10.50 4.48 -7.38
C LYS A 57 11.35 5.42 -8.22
N GLU A 58 12.16 6.28 -7.60
CA GLU A 58 12.97 7.29 -8.29
C GLU A 58 14.29 6.73 -8.88
N ILE A 59 14.70 5.51 -8.52
CA ILE A 59 15.93 4.93 -9.02
C ILE A 59 15.71 4.38 -10.43
N GLU A 60 16.30 5.03 -11.43
CA GLU A 60 16.37 4.54 -12.81
C GLU A 60 17.83 4.29 -13.18
N LEU A 61 18.09 3.11 -13.80
CA LEU A 61 19.42 2.71 -14.21
C LEU A 61 19.52 2.71 -15.74
N GLU A 62 20.67 3.12 -16.26
CA GLU A 62 20.92 3.21 -17.73
C GLU A 62 21.16 1.84 -18.37
N ASP A 63 21.86 0.94 -17.66
CA ASP A 63 22.12 -0.41 -18.17
C ASP A 63 20.81 -1.22 -18.20
N PRO A 64 20.43 -1.79 -19.36
CA PRO A 64 19.16 -2.50 -19.49
C PRO A 64 18.99 -3.72 -18.57
N TRP A 65 20.11 -4.40 -18.23
CA TRP A 65 20.10 -5.55 -17.35
C TRP A 65 19.96 -5.13 -15.88
N GLU A 66 20.70 -4.10 -15.50
CA GLU A 66 20.63 -3.51 -14.15
C GLU A 66 19.26 -2.90 -13.90
N LYS A 67 18.68 -2.21 -14.91
CA LYS A 67 17.32 -1.68 -14.84
C LYS A 67 16.30 -2.77 -14.49
N ILE A 68 16.34 -3.91 -15.17
CA ILE A 68 15.40 -5.02 -14.88
C ILE A 68 15.61 -5.55 -13.47
N GLY A 69 16.87 -5.69 -13.01
CA GLY A 69 17.17 -6.10 -11.64
C GLY A 69 16.62 -5.14 -10.59
N ALA A 70 16.76 -3.83 -10.81
CA ALA A 70 16.19 -2.81 -9.95
C ALA A 70 14.64 -2.86 -9.95
N GLU A 71 14.00 -2.99 -11.13
CA GLU A 71 12.54 -3.07 -11.25
C GLU A 71 11.95 -4.28 -10.48
N LEU A 72 12.62 -5.43 -10.46
CA LEU A 72 12.20 -6.58 -9.67
C LEU A 72 12.17 -6.26 -8.16
N VAL A 73 13.12 -5.48 -7.67
CA VAL A 73 13.16 -5.08 -6.24
C VAL A 73 12.17 -3.95 -5.95
N LYS A 74 11.93 -3.04 -6.90
CA LYS A 74 10.83 -2.07 -6.77
C LYS A 74 9.49 -2.78 -6.56
N GLU A 75 9.27 -3.89 -7.26
CA GLU A 75 8.05 -4.67 -7.11
C GLU A 75 7.93 -5.30 -5.70
N VAL A 76 9.06 -5.71 -5.06
CA VAL A 76 9.06 -6.17 -3.66
C VAL A 76 8.59 -5.06 -2.73
N ALA A 77 9.18 -3.87 -2.85
CA ALA A 77 8.83 -2.72 -2.02
C ALA A 77 7.36 -2.33 -2.21
N LYS A 78 6.91 -2.23 -3.46
CA LYS A 78 5.53 -1.87 -3.80
C LYS A 78 4.51 -2.88 -3.26
N LYS A 79 4.72 -4.18 -3.47
CA LYS A 79 3.81 -5.22 -2.94
C LYS A 79 3.74 -5.23 -1.42
N THR A 80 4.85 -4.92 -0.76
CA THR A 80 4.88 -4.87 0.71
C THR A 80 4.10 -3.66 1.21
N ASP A 81 4.25 -2.52 0.56
CA ASP A 81 3.44 -1.32 0.83
C ASP A 81 1.95 -1.58 0.59
N ASP A 82 1.58 -2.15 -0.56
CA ASP A 82 0.18 -2.47 -0.90
C ASP A 82 -0.50 -3.38 0.14
N ILE A 83 0.22 -4.35 0.73
CA ILE A 83 -0.33 -5.34 1.66
C ILE A 83 -0.34 -4.84 3.11
N ALA A 84 0.74 -4.20 3.53
CA ALA A 84 1.00 -3.91 4.93
C ALA A 84 1.18 -2.42 5.26
N GLY A 85 1.35 -1.58 4.24
CA GLY A 85 1.52 -0.13 4.38
C GLY A 85 2.84 0.31 5.00
N ASP A 86 3.75 -0.64 5.27
CA ASP A 86 5.07 -0.40 5.86
C ASP A 86 6.00 -1.60 5.57
N GLY A 87 7.25 -1.54 6.04
CA GLY A 87 8.22 -2.63 5.92
C GLY A 87 8.91 -2.73 4.55
N THR A 88 8.78 -1.74 3.71
CA THR A 88 9.32 -1.69 2.35
C THR A 88 10.86 -1.78 2.32
N THR A 89 11.53 -1.07 3.22
CA THR A 89 12.98 -1.13 3.41
C THR A 89 13.41 -2.50 3.93
N THR A 90 12.69 -3.07 4.90
CA THR A 90 12.95 -4.41 5.43
C THR A 90 12.82 -5.48 4.35
N ALA A 91 11.78 -5.40 3.52
CA ALA A 91 11.56 -6.32 2.40
C ALA A 91 12.69 -6.21 1.36
N THR A 92 13.14 -5.01 1.05
CA THR A 92 14.27 -4.77 0.13
C THR A 92 15.57 -5.37 0.66
N VAL A 93 15.85 -5.21 1.96
CA VAL A 93 17.04 -5.79 2.62
C VAL A 93 16.99 -7.32 2.63
N LEU A 94 15.81 -7.89 2.92
CA LEU A 94 15.60 -9.35 2.87
C LEU A 94 15.76 -9.89 1.45
N ALA A 95 15.21 -9.22 0.44
CA ALA A 95 15.35 -9.62 -0.97
C ALA A 95 16.82 -9.61 -1.39
N GLN A 96 17.57 -8.55 -1.07
CA GLN A 96 19.00 -8.48 -1.33
C GLN A 96 19.76 -9.65 -0.68
N ALA A 97 19.48 -9.96 0.59
CA ALA A 97 20.15 -11.03 1.31
C ALA A 97 19.84 -12.40 0.72
N LEU A 98 18.56 -12.68 0.42
CA LEU A 98 18.13 -13.95 -0.19
C LEU A 98 18.75 -14.16 -1.57
N VAL A 99 18.72 -13.14 -2.43
CA VAL A 99 19.30 -13.24 -3.78
C VAL A 99 20.81 -13.41 -3.72
N ARG A 100 21.53 -12.62 -2.94
CA ARG A 100 22.99 -12.72 -2.82
C ARG A 100 23.44 -14.08 -2.32
N GLU A 101 22.81 -14.60 -1.28
CA GLU A 101 23.15 -15.92 -0.74
C GLU A 101 22.71 -17.03 -1.69
N GLY A 102 21.54 -16.88 -2.32
CA GLY A 102 21.04 -17.82 -3.32
C GLY A 102 21.94 -17.93 -4.55
N LEU A 103 22.36 -16.79 -5.13
CA LEU A 103 23.25 -16.79 -6.30
C LEU A 103 24.63 -17.40 -6.01
N ARG A 104 25.15 -17.25 -4.78
CA ARG A 104 26.38 -17.95 -4.37
C ARG A 104 26.23 -19.47 -4.44
N ASN A 105 25.08 -19.98 -3.99
CA ASN A 105 24.80 -21.42 -4.03
C ASN A 105 24.52 -21.91 -5.45
N VAL A 106 23.84 -21.12 -6.30
CA VAL A 106 23.68 -21.43 -7.73
C VAL A 106 25.03 -21.50 -8.43
N ALA A 107 25.92 -20.53 -8.20
CA ALA A 107 27.27 -20.53 -8.75
C ALA A 107 28.12 -21.72 -8.25
N ALA A 108 27.84 -22.25 -7.05
CA ALA A 108 28.44 -23.46 -6.52
C ALA A 108 27.83 -24.76 -7.08
N GLY A 109 26.83 -24.70 -7.97
CA GLY A 109 26.24 -25.82 -8.68
C GLY A 109 24.93 -26.36 -8.06
N ALA A 110 24.33 -25.67 -7.09
CA ALA A 110 23.03 -26.06 -6.55
C ALA A 110 21.91 -25.85 -7.59
N ASN A 111 20.91 -26.73 -7.59
CA ASN A 111 19.78 -26.64 -8.50
C ASN A 111 18.84 -25.48 -8.09
N PRO A 112 18.66 -24.45 -8.95
CA PRO A 112 17.86 -23.26 -8.61
C PRO A 112 16.41 -23.57 -8.24
N MET A 113 15.79 -24.55 -8.91
CA MET A 113 14.40 -24.95 -8.66
C MET A 113 14.24 -25.64 -7.31
N SER A 114 15.25 -26.42 -6.88
CA SER A 114 15.26 -27.05 -5.56
C SER A 114 15.54 -26.03 -4.46
N LEU A 115 16.45 -25.09 -4.68
CA LEU A 115 16.68 -23.96 -3.79
C LEU A 115 15.39 -23.17 -3.57
N LYS A 116 14.67 -22.82 -4.65
CA LYS A 116 13.39 -22.11 -4.58
C LYS A 116 12.38 -22.85 -3.70
N ARG A 117 12.17 -24.17 -3.91
CA ARG A 117 11.25 -24.96 -3.08
C ARG A 117 11.66 -24.97 -1.60
N GLY A 118 12.96 -25.06 -1.33
CA GLY A 118 13.49 -24.99 0.03
C GLY A 118 13.24 -23.63 0.68
N ILE A 119 13.45 -22.53 -0.06
CA ILE A 119 13.14 -21.16 0.37
C ILE A 119 11.66 -21.02 0.68
N GLU A 120 10.77 -21.46 -0.22
CA GLU A 120 9.31 -21.35 -0.04
C GLU A 120 8.83 -22.09 1.22
N LYS A 121 9.29 -23.33 1.45
CA LYS A 121 8.97 -24.10 2.66
C LYS A 121 9.48 -23.44 3.94
N ALA A 122 10.69 -22.92 3.90
CA ALA A 122 11.30 -22.25 5.03
C ALA A 122 10.58 -20.95 5.39
N VAL A 123 10.24 -20.13 4.39
CA VAL A 123 9.50 -18.86 4.57
C VAL A 123 8.09 -19.11 5.09
N GLU A 124 7.40 -20.13 4.60
CA GLU A 124 6.10 -20.51 5.13
C GLU A 124 6.18 -20.88 6.61
N ALA A 125 7.16 -21.71 6.99
CA ALA A 125 7.36 -22.11 8.37
C ALA A 125 7.68 -20.91 9.29
N VAL A 126 8.55 -19.99 8.86
CA VAL A 126 8.88 -18.76 9.61
C VAL A 126 7.65 -17.86 9.73
N SER A 127 6.88 -17.72 8.65
CA SER A 127 5.63 -16.91 8.63
C SER A 127 4.62 -17.44 9.66
N GLN A 128 4.42 -18.75 9.69
CA GLN A 128 3.55 -19.39 10.68
C GLN A 128 4.07 -19.21 12.12
N GLN A 129 5.39 -19.28 12.30
CA GLN A 129 5.99 -19.07 13.61
C GLN A 129 5.86 -17.63 14.09
N LEU A 130 6.01 -16.64 13.21
CA LEU A 130 5.76 -15.23 13.51
C LEU A 130 4.32 -15.02 14.00
N LEU A 131 3.33 -15.56 13.29
CA LEU A 131 1.93 -15.48 13.71
C LEU A 131 1.64 -16.15 15.06
N LYS A 132 2.26 -17.30 15.33
CA LYS A 132 2.13 -18.00 16.62
C LYS A 132 2.74 -17.22 17.80
N THR A 133 3.78 -16.46 17.56
CA THR A 133 4.48 -15.67 18.59
C THR A 133 3.97 -14.25 18.70
N ALA A 134 3.17 -13.81 17.74
CA ALA A 134 2.54 -12.50 17.76
C ALA A 134 1.61 -12.36 18.97
N LYS A 135 1.65 -11.18 19.59
CA LYS A 135 0.76 -10.81 20.71
C LYS A 135 -0.33 -9.91 20.17
N GLU A 136 -1.56 -10.18 20.53
CA GLU A 136 -2.67 -9.29 20.20
C GLU A 136 -2.44 -7.90 20.77
N VAL A 137 -2.90 -6.89 20.05
CA VAL A 137 -2.88 -5.51 20.52
C VAL A 137 -4.07 -5.29 21.44
N GLU A 138 -3.79 -5.10 22.71
CA GLU A 138 -4.80 -4.97 23.77
C GLU A 138 -4.98 -3.54 24.22
N THR A 139 -3.95 -2.69 24.09
CA THR A 139 -3.94 -1.36 24.68
C THR A 139 -3.72 -0.26 23.65
N LYS A 140 -4.25 0.93 23.96
CA LYS A 140 -4.06 2.15 23.18
C LYS A 140 -2.58 2.53 23.06
N GLU A 141 -1.80 2.29 24.11
CA GLU A 141 -0.36 2.57 24.14
C GLU A 141 0.42 1.69 23.15
N GLN A 142 0.00 0.45 22.92
CA GLN A 142 0.61 -0.43 21.91
C GLN A 142 0.32 0.06 20.50
N ILE A 143 -0.91 0.53 20.24
CA ILE A 143 -1.26 1.16 18.96
C ILE A 143 -0.41 2.42 18.74
N ALA A 144 -0.34 3.27 19.77
CA ALA A 144 0.44 4.50 19.72
C ALA A 144 1.92 4.21 19.46
N ALA A 145 2.50 3.22 20.14
CA ALA A 145 3.90 2.83 19.96
C ALA A 145 4.18 2.36 18.53
N THR A 146 3.32 1.50 17.96
CA THR A 146 3.46 0.99 16.60
C THR A 146 3.39 2.13 15.58
N ALA A 147 2.39 2.99 15.69
CA ALA A 147 2.21 4.14 14.81
C ALA A 147 3.34 5.18 14.96
N SER A 148 3.84 5.40 16.19
CA SER A 148 4.96 6.31 16.46
C SER A 148 6.27 5.85 15.80
N ILE A 149 6.51 4.53 15.77
CA ILE A 149 7.69 3.96 15.10
C ILE A 149 7.61 4.21 13.60
N SER A 150 6.47 3.90 12.98
CA SER A 150 6.26 4.11 11.55
C SER A 150 6.34 5.59 11.15
N ALA A 151 5.68 6.46 11.93
CA ALA A 151 5.72 7.91 11.71
C ALA A 151 7.03 8.59 12.11
N ALA A 152 7.91 7.92 12.87
CA ALA A 152 9.06 8.52 13.56
C ALA A 152 8.69 9.75 14.42
N ASP A 153 7.44 9.83 14.90
CA ASP A 153 6.88 10.94 15.67
C ASP A 153 5.85 10.43 16.69
N PRO A 154 6.13 10.55 18.01
CA PRO A 154 5.20 10.11 19.06
C PRO A 154 3.85 10.84 19.03
N SER A 155 3.81 12.10 18.62
CA SER A 155 2.56 12.87 18.58
C SER A 155 1.59 12.36 17.52
N ILE A 156 2.12 11.89 16.40
CA ILE A 156 1.34 11.23 15.35
C ILE A 156 0.79 9.90 15.86
N GLY A 157 1.63 9.12 16.54
CA GLY A 157 1.21 7.83 17.10
C GLY A 157 0.09 7.95 18.13
N GLU A 158 0.18 8.92 19.03
CA GLU A 158 -0.88 9.20 20.02
C GLU A 158 -2.19 9.60 19.35
N LEU A 159 -2.12 10.44 18.33
CA LEU A 159 -3.29 10.90 17.58
C LEU A 159 -3.97 9.76 16.81
N ILE A 160 -3.19 8.88 16.19
CA ILE A 160 -3.71 7.69 15.49
C ILE A 160 -4.37 6.74 16.48
N ALA A 161 -3.76 6.50 17.64
CA ALA A 161 -4.35 5.66 18.67
C ALA A 161 -5.65 6.27 19.22
N GLU A 162 -5.74 7.59 19.36
CA GLU A 162 -6.97 8.27 19.73
C GLU A 162 -8.04 8.13 18.63
N ALA A 163 -7.66 8.29 17.37
CA ALA A 163 -8.57 8.09 16.25
C ALA A 163 -9.13 6.67 16.21
N MET A 164 -8.27 5.65 16.35
CA MET A 164 -8.69 4.25 16.39
C MET A 164 -9.59 3.91 17.58
N ASP A 165 -9.34 4.50 18.74
CA ASP A 165 -10.18 4.34 19.92
C ASP A 165 -11.60 4.89 19.71
N LYS A 166 -11.72 6.01 18.98
CA LYS A 166 -13.01 6.65 18.71
C LYS A 166 -13.83 5.95 17.61
N VAL A 167 -13.19 5.52 16.51
CA VAL A 167 -13.90 4.89 15.40
C VAL A 167 -13.93 3.36 15.48
N GLY A 168 -13.20 2.76 16.43
CA GLY A 168 -13.08 1.32 16.60
C GLY A 168 -12.09 0.66 15.64
N LYS A 169 -11.86 -0.64 15.83
CA LYS A 169 -10.88 -1.43 15.05
C LYS A 169 -11.16 -1.43 13.55
N GLU A 170 -12.43 -1.51 13.17
CA GLU A 170 -12.90 -1.51 11.77
C GLU A 170 -13.14 -0.09 11.21
N GLY A 171 -12.95 0.92 12.04
CA GLY A 171 -13.22 2.31 11.69
C GLY A 171 -12.29 2.85 10.60
N VAL A 172 -12.77 3.85 9.90
CA VAL A 172 -12.03 4.50 8.82
C VAL A 172 -11.25 5.69 9.37
N ILE A 173 -9.96 5.76 9.05
CA ILE A 173 -9.11 6.91 9.33
C ILE A 173 -8.60 7.42 7.99
N THR A 174 -8.83 8.70 7.71
CA THR A 174 -8.32 9.40 6.53
C THR A 174 -7.41 10.54 6.95
N VAL A 175 -6.50 10.94 6.06
CA VAL A 175 -5.60 12.06 6.30
C VAL A 175 -5.88 13.14 5.27
N GLU A 176 -6.06 14.37 5.73
CA GLU A 176 -6.32 15.53 4.88
C GLU A 176 -5.29 16.63 5.14
N GLU A 177 -5.04 17.40 4.10
CA GLU A 177 -4.21 18.61 4.20
C GLU A 177 -4.98 19.72 4.90
N SER A 178 -4.28 20.45 5.78
CA SER A 178 -4.84 21.60 6.50
C SER A 178 -4.05 22.87 6.20
N GLN A 179 -4.76 23.99 6.21
CA GLN A 179 -4.13 25.32 6.13
C GLN A 179 -3.60 25.81 7.49
N THR A 180 -3.93 25.09 8.58
CA THR A 180 -3.45 25.38 9.93
C THR A 180 -2.15 24.66 10.19
N PHE A 181 -1.33 25.19 11.13
CA PHE A 181 -0.14 24.49 11.58
C PHE A 181 -0.53 23.43 12.63
N GLY A 182 0.02 22.23 12.52
CA GLY A 182 -0.15 21.18 13.52
C GLY A 182 -0.96 20.00 13.01
N LEU A 183 -1.48 19.23 13.97
CA LEU A 183 -2.31 18.05 13.74
C LEU A 183 -3.64 18.24 14.46
N GLU A 184 -4.73 17.95 13.80
CA GLU A 184 -6.07 17.99 14.37
C GLU A 184 -6.82 16.70 14.05
N LEU A 185 -7.65 16.22 14.97
CA LEU A 185 -8.52 15.06 14.78
C LEU A 185 -9.98 15.53 14.70
N GLU A 186 -10.61 15.27 13.60
CA GLU A 186 -12.03 15.49 13.38
C GLU A 186 -12.75 14.15 13.24
N LEU A 187 -13.91 14.02 13.85
CA LEU A 187 -14.80 12.87 13.66
C LEU A 187 -15.96 13.30 12.79
N THR A 188 -16.21 12.55 11.74
CA THR A 188 -17.32 12.85 10.81
C THR A 188 -18.04 11.56 10.42
N GLU A 189 -19.23 11.71 9.86
CA GLU A 189 -19.98 10.61 9.32
C GLU A 189 -19.38 10.15 8.00
N GLY A 190 -19.41 8.84 7.75
CA GLY A 190 -18.84 8.31 6.53
C GLY A 190 -18.89 6.78 6.49
N MET A 191 -18.49 6.21 5.36
CA MET A 191 -18.51 4.77 5.14
C MET A 191 -17.38 4.33 4.23
N ARG A 192 -16.78 3.16 4.51
CA ARG A 192 -15.86 2.46 3.61
C ARG A 192 -16.44 1.11 3.19
N PHE A 193 -16.18 0.72 1.94
CA PHE A 193 -16.53 -0.60 1.42
C PHE A 193 -15.49 -1.12 0.42
N ASP A 194 -15.42 -2.45 0.31
CA ASP A 194 -14.37 -3.19 -0.39
C ASP A 194 -14.72 -3.33 -1.89
N LYS A 195 -14.79 -2.20 -2.59
CA LYS A 195 -14.87 -2.12 -4.05
C LYS A 195 -14.14 -0.86 -4.50
N GLY A 196 -13.19 -1.02 -5.40
CA GLY A 196 -12.43 0.07 -5.97
C GLY A 196 -12.94 0.53 -7.33
N TYR A 197 -12.16 1.39 -8.00
CA TYR A 197 -12.53 1.91 -9.31
C TYR A 197 -12.59 0.81 -10.37
N ILE A 198 -13.55 0.92 -11.28
CA ILE A 198 -13.73 -0.03 -12.40
C ILE A 198 -12.58 0.09 -13.41
N SER A 199 -11.97 1.26 -13.53
CA SER A 199 -10.88 1.50 -14.47
C SER A 199 -9.76 2.34 -13.84
N PRO A 200 -8.47 1.95 -14.02
CA PRO A 200 -7.34 2.75 -13.55
C PRO A 200 -7.27 4.16 -14.16
N TYR A 201 -7.94 4.38 -15.28
CA TYR A 201 -7.98 5.71 -15.90
C TYR A 201 -8.76 6.76 -15.09
N PHE A 202 -9.51 6.36 -14.05
CA PHE A 202 -10.16 7.28 -13.12
C PHE A 202 -9.20 7.89 -12.10
N VAL A 203 -8.02 7.32 -11.92
CA VAL A 203 -7.00 7.79 -10.98
C VAL A 203 -6.70 9.27 -11.16
N THR A 204 -6.72 10.03 -10.08
CA THR A 204 -6.37 11.46 -10.04
C THR A 204 -5.00 11.69 -9.43
N ASP A 205 -4.58 10.84 -8.49
CA ASP A 205 -3.25 10.80 -7.91
C ASP A 205 -2.52 9.54 -8.39
N ALA A 206 -1.60 9.72 -9.33
CA ALA A 206 -0.85 8.61 -9.92
C ALA A 206 0.21 8.01 -8.98
N GLU A 207 0.69 8.77 -8.00
CA GLU A 207 1.69 8.27 -7.04
C GLU A 207 1.05 7.24 -6.10
N ARG A 208 -0.18 7.49 -5.71
CA ARG A 208 -0.95 6.65 -4.78
C ARG A 208 -1.93 5.70 -5.48
N MET A 209 -2.10 5.85 -6.78
CA MET A 209 -3.09 5.10 -7.57
C MET A 209 -4.51 5.25 -7.02
N GLU A 210 -4.88 6.47 -6.61
CA GLU A 210 -6.18 6.83 -6.03
C GLU A 210 -6.96 7.81 -6.90
N ALA A 211 -8.28 7.69 -6.89
CA ALA A 211 -9.19 8.68 -7.44
C ALA A 211 -9.82 9.46 -6.28
N GLU A 212 -9.43 10.72 -6.15
CA GLU A 212 -9.88 11.63 -5.10
C GLU A 212 -10.82 12.67 -5.71
N LEU A 213 -12.04 12.75 -5.19
CA LEU A 213 -13.07 13.71 -5.60
C LEU A 213 -13.49 14.58 -4.43
N GLU A 214 -13.32 15.88 -4.57
CA GLU A 214 -13.74 16.90 -3.61
C GLU A 214 -15.15 17.40 -3.93
N ASP A 215 -16.02 17.44 -2.92
CA ASP A 215 -17.42 17.88 -2.99
C ASP A 215 -18.21 17.24 -4.15
N PRO A 216 -18.11 15.91 -4.35
CA PRO A 216 -18.75 15.22 -5.46
C PRO A 216 -20.26 15.06 -5.25
N TYR A 217 -20.98 14.94 -6.37
CA TYR A 217 -22.24 14.24 -6.39
C TYR A 217 -22.01 12.72 -6.30
N VAL A 218 -22.93 12.00 -5.65
CA VAL A 218 -22.91 10.56 -5.53
C VAL A 218 -24.17 9.99 -6.21
N LEU A 219 -23.96 9.26 -7.30
CA LEU A 219 -25.02 8.58 -8.04
C LEU A 219 -25.07 7.11 -7.60
N LEU A 220 -26.21 6.66 -7.09
CA LEU A 220 -26.45 5.30 -6.63
C LEU A 220 -27.44 4.59 -7.57
N VAL A 221 -27.02 3.50 -8.20
CA VAL A 221 -27.86 2.76 -9.17
C VAL A 221 -27.85 1.27 -8.85
N SER A 222 -29.03 0.67 -8.72
CA SER A 222 -29.15 -0.76 -8.39
C SER A 222 -28.90 -1.72 -9.57
N SER A 223 -28.90 -1.19 -10.81
CA SER A 223 -28.69 -1.93 -12.05
C SER A 223 -27.36 -1.58 -12.71
N LYS A 224 -27.04 -2.32 -13.78
CA LYS A 224 -25.89 -2.01 -14.63
C LYS A 224 -26.13 -0.80 -15.52
N ILE A 225 -25.06 -0.05 -15.76
CA ILE A 225 -25.03 1.10 -16.70
C ILE A 225 -24.13 0.73 -17.88
N SER A 226 -24.73 0.41 -19.03
CA SER A 226 -24.00 -0.01 -20.24
C SER A 226 -24.08 1.03 -21.37
N THR A 227 -25.18 1.78 -21.45
CA THR A 227 -25.42 2.75 -22.52
C THR A 227 -25.20 4.19 -22.02
N VAL A 228 -24.53 4.99 -22.82
CA VAL A 228 -24.34 6.42 -22.49
C VAL A 228 -25.66 7.18 -22.55
N LYS A 229 -26.57 6.76 -23.39
CA LYS A 229 -27.86 7.43 -23.63
C LYS A 229 -28.66 7.63 -22.34
N ASP A 230 -28.66 6.63 -21.45
CA ASP A 230 -29.43 6.68 -20.21
C ASP A 230 -28.77 7.59 -19.16
N LEU A 231 -27.44 7.74 -19.24
CA LEU A 231 -26.63 8.55 -18.31
C LEU A 231 -26.47 10.00 -18.78
N LEU A 232 -26.52 10.26 -20.09
CA LEU A 232 -26.19 11.54 -20.69
C LEU A 232 -26.99 12.71 -20.14
N PRO A 233 -28.33 12.64 -19.95
CA PRO A 233 -29.11 13.77 -19.44
C PRO A 233 -28.67 14.20 -18.02
N LEU A 234 -28.26 13.23 -17.19
CA LEU A 234 -27.77 13.50 -15.86
C LEU A 234 -26.35 14.09 -15.90
N LEU A 235 -25.46 13.52 -16.74
CA LEU A 235 -24.10 14.03 -16.91
C LEU A 235 -24.08 15.50 -17.33
N GLU A 236 -24.94 15.89 -18.28
CA GLU A 236 -25.04 17.29 -18.72
C GLU A 236 -25.43 18.23 -17.56
N LYS A 237 -26.38 17.83 -16.71
CA LYS A 237 -26.76 18.58 -15.53
C LYS A 237 -25.63 18.71 -14.50
N VAL A 238 -24.92 17.61 -14.22
CA VAL A 238 -23.80 17.60 -13.28
C VAL A 238 -22.64 18.45 -13.82
N MET A 239 -22.32 18.33 -15.10
CA MET A 239 -21.26 19.14 -15.75
C MET A 239 -21.53 20.64 -15.65
N GLN A 240 -22.79 21.08 -15.74
CA GLN A 240 -23.17 22.49 -15.59
C GLN A 240 -22.86 23.02 -14.19
N THR A 241 -22.83 22.17 -13.16
CA THR A 241 -22.48 22.57 -11.79
C THR A 241 -20.98 22.71 -11.56
N GLY A 242 -20.14 22.17 -12.45
CA GLY A 242 -18.68 22.12 -12.29
C GLY A 242 -18.18 21.13 -11.24
N LYS A 243 -19.07 20.35 -10.61
CA LYS A 243 -18.71 19.39 -9.56
C LYS A 243 -18.40 18.00 -10.13
N PRO A 244 -17.51 17.22 -9.47
CA PRO A 244 -17.25 15.84 -9.86
C PRO A 244 -18.41 14.89 -9.53
N LEU A 245 -18.39 13.71 -10.13
CA LEU A 245 -19.40 12.66 -9.94
C LEU A 245 -18.78 11.33 -9.55
N ALA A 246 -19.19 10.78 -8.41
CA ALA A 246 -18.93 9.40 -8.04
C ALA A 246 -20.15 8.54 -8.41
N ILE A 247 -19.95 7.50 -9.21
CA ILE A 247 -21.00 6.58 -9.66
C ILE A 247 -20.80 5.25 -8.96
N ILE A 248 -21.78 4.81 -8.19
CA ILE A 248 -21.80 3.51 -7.52
C ILE A 248 -22.99 2.73 -8.10
N ALA A 249 -22.69 1.73 -8.91
CA ALA A 249 -23.72 0.95 -9.63
C ALA A 249 -23.43 -0.55 -9.54
N GLU A 250 -24.38 -1.41 -9.92
CA GLU A 250 -24.10 -2.84 -10.03
C GLU A 250 -22.87 -3.10 -10.90
N ASP A 251 -22.77 -2.44 -12.04
CA ASP A 251 -21.58 -2.36 -12.90
C ASP A 251 -21.69 -1.14 -13.81
N VAL A 252 -20.55 -0.66 -14.30
CA VAL A 252 -20.50 0.34 -15.39
C VAL A 252 -19.60 -0.22 -16.48
N GLU A 253 -20.18 -0.46 -17.64
CA GLU A 253 -19.49 -1.18 -18.73
C GLU A 253 -19.79 -0.55 -20.10
N GLY A 254 -19.16 -1.08 -21.15
CA GLY A 254 -19.44 -0.73 -22.53
C GLY A 254 -19.24 0.76 -22.88
N GLU A 255 -20.22 1.34 -23.56
CA GLU A 255 -20.16 2.71 -24.05
C GLU A 255 -20.18 3.74 -22.91
N ALA A 256 -20.91 3.47 -21.84
CA ALA A 256 -20.98 4.35 -20.67
C ALA A 256 -19.61 4.51 -20.00
N LEU A 257 -18.91 3.39 -19.74
CA LEU A 257 -17.57 3.41 -19.17
C LEU A 257 -16.57 4.12 -20.08
N ALA A 258 -16.58 3.80 -21.37
CA ALA A 258 -15.67 4.43 -22.34
C ALA A 258 -15.87 5.96 -22.39
N THR A 259 -17.11 6.44 -22.35
CA THR A 259 -17.42 7.86 -22.37
C THR A 259 -16.93 8.57 -21.12
N LEU A 260 -17.13 8.00 -19.92
CA LEU A 260 -16.65 8.56 -18.66
C LEU A 260 -15.11 8.65 -18.65
N VAL A 261 -14.43 7.58 -19.07
CA VAL A 261 -12.96 7.52 -19.14
C VAL A 261 -12.40 8.56 -20.11
N VAL A 262 -12.97 8.67 -21.32
CA VAL A 262 -12.52 9.66 -22.32
C VAL A 262 -12.68 11.09 -21.83
N ASN A 263 -13.81 11.41 -21.19
CA ASN A 263 -14.05 12.76 -20.64
C ASN A 263 -13.11 13.08 -19.48
N LYS A 264 -12.80 12.09 -18.63
CA LYS A 264 -11.83 12.26 -17.55
C LYS A 264 -10.42 12.50 -18.10
N ILE A 265 -9.96 11.71 -19.10
CA ILE A 265 -8.65 11.87 -19.73
C ILE A 265 -8.53 13.25 -20.40
N ARG A 266 -9.60 13.74 -21.03
CA ARG A 266 -9.64 15.07 -21.64
C ARG A 266 -9.72 16.22 -20.62
N GLY A 267 -9.90 15.92 -19.34
CA GLY A 267 -10.08 16.93 -18.30
C GLY A 267 -11.41 17.68 -18.38
N THR A 268 -12.36 17.23 -19.21
CA THR A 268 -13.67 17.89 -19.39
C THR A 268 -14.63 17.57 -18.27
N PHE A 269 -14.49 16.40 -17.63
CA PHE A 269 -15.36 15.98 -16.54
C PHE A 269 -14.62 15.05 -15.56
N LYS A 270 -14.63 15.39 -14.28
CA LYS A 270 -14.06 14.58 -13.21
C LYS A 270 -15.10 13.57 -12.72
N SER A 271 -14.84 12.29 -12.89
CA SER A 271 -15.72 11.23 -12.41
C SER A 271 -14.94 10.00 -12.02
N VAL A 272 -15.57 9.14 -11.20
CA VAL A 272 -15.13 7.79 -10.89
C VAL A 272 -16.35 6.86 -10.93
N ALA A 273 -16.15 5.66 -11.42
CA ALA A 273 -17.15 4.60 -11.40
C ALA A 273 -16.66 3.42 -10.57
N VAL A 274 -17.52 2.93 -9.69
CA VAL A 274 -17.25 1.86 -8.71
C VAL A 274 -18.38 0.85 -8.74
N LYS A 275 -18.07 -0.43 -8.54
CA LYS A 275 -19.09 -1.46 -8.36
C LYS A 275 -19.69 -1.39 -6.96
N ALA A 276 -21.02 -1.46 -6.87
CA ALA A 276 -21.69 -1.55 -5.58
C ALA A 276 -21.31 -2.83 -4.83
N PRO A 277 -21.06 -2.76 -3.51
CA PRO A 277 -20.72 -3.94 -2.72
C PRO A 277 -21.91 -4.87 -2.53
N GLY A 278 -21.64 -6.16 -2.35
CA GLY A 278 -22.66 -7.20 -2.14
C GLY A 278 -23.35 -7.67 -3.43
N PHE A 279 -24.32 -8.55 -3.26
CA PHE A 279 -25.12 -9.17 -4.34
C PHE A 279 -26.60 -9.22 -3.93
N GLY A 280 -27.51 -9.11 -4.91
CA GLY A 280 -28.94 -9.21 -4.68
C GLY A 280 -29.46 -8.22 -3.63
N ASP A 281 -30.28 -8.68 -2.69
CA ASP A 281 -30.90 -7.84 -1.65
C ASP A 281 -29.88 -7.15 -0.74
N ARG A 282 -28.71 -7.77 -0.52
CA ARG A 282 -27.63 -7.14 0.25
C ARG A 282 -27.05 -5.92 -0.46
N ARG A 283 -26.90 -5.98 -1.78
CA ARG A 283 -26.46 -4.83 -2.57
C ARG A 283 -27.46 -3.68 -2.44
N GLU A 284 -28.75 -3.98 -2.54
CA GLU A 284 -29.81 -2.97 -2.39
C GLU A 284 -29.79 -2.36 -0.99
N ALA A 285 -29.59 -3.17 0.05
CA ALA A 285 -29.47 -2.69 1.42
C ALA A 285 -28.26 -1.78 1.62
N MET A 286 -27.09 -2.14 1.06
CA MET A 286 -25.87 -1.33 1.11
C MET A 286 -26.04 -0.01 0.33
N LEU A 287 -26.64 -0.04 -0.86
CA LEU A 287 -26.94 1.17 -1.63
C LEU A 287 -27.90 2.07 -0.86
N THR A 288 -28.91 1.50 -0.19
CA THR A 288 -29.85 2.27 0.66
C THR A 288 -29.12 2.93 1.82
N ASP A 289 -28.19 2.24 2.48
CA ASP A 289 -27.37 2.80 3.56
C ASP A 289 -26.51 3.98 3.05
N MET A 290 -25.91 3.84 1.86
CA MET A 290 -25.17 4.92 1.19
C MET A 290 -26.09 6.09 0.82
N GLY A 291 -27.32 5.82 0.36
CA GLY A 291 -28.32 6.86 0.06
C GLY A 291 -28.65 7.69 1.30
N ILE A 292 -28.90 7.02 2.42
CA ILE A 292 -29.18 7.69 3.71
C ILE A 292 -27.95 8.50 4.17
N LEU A 293 -26.77 7.92 4.06
CA LEU A 293 -25.51 8.58 4.44
C LEU A 293 -25.22 9.84 3.62
N THR A 294 -25.50 9.81 2.31
CA THR A 294 -25.18 10.90 1.38
C THR A 294 -26.34 11.84 1.10
N GLY A 295 -27.53 11.53 1.64
CA GLY A 295 -28.75 12.27 1.38
C GLY A 295 -29.28 12.10 -0.05
N GLY A 296 -28.93 11.02 -0.74
CA GLY A 296 -29.38 10.68 -2.08
C GLY A 296 -30.38 9.53 -2.12
N GLU A 297 -30.96 9.29 -3.28
CA GLU A 297 -31.87 8.19 -3.52
C GLU A 297 -31.24 7.14 -4.44
N VAL A 298 -31.54 5.87 -4.18
CA VAL A 298 -31.10 4.75 -5.04
C VAL A 298 -31.98 4.68 -6.27
N ILE A 299 -31.39 4.86 -7.44
CA ILE A 299 -32.10 4.71 -8.71
C ILE A 299 -32.30 3.23 -8.97
N SER A 300 -33.57 2.80 -8.91
CA SER A 300 -33.98 1.40 -9.11
C SER A 300 -35.31 1.33 -9.84
N GLU A 301 -35.38 0.46 -10.84
CA GLU A 301 -36.62 0.19 -11.55
C GLU A 301 -37.71 -0.41 -10.65
N LYS A 302 -37.30 -1.11 -9.57
CA LYS A 302 -38.23 -1.68 -8.58
C LYS A 302 -39.08 -0.62 -7.87
N VAL A 303 -38.49 0.58 -7.67
CA VAL A 303 -39.22 1.72 -7.07
C VAL A 303 -39.70 2.72 -8.12
N GLY A 304 -39.59 2.38 -9.41
CA GLY A 304 -40.08 3.20 -10.52
C GLY A 304 -39.13 4.33 -10.93
N LEU A 305 -37.93 4.39 -10.38
CA LEU A 305 -36.91 5.38 -10.75
C LEU A 305 -36.05 4.84 -11.89
N LYS A 306 -35.99 5.58 -13.00
CA LYS A 306 -35.15 5.28 -14.15
C LYS A 306 -34.02 6.28 -14.29
N LEU A 307 -32.84 5.80 -14.67
CA LEU A 307 -31.64 6.63 -14.82
C LEU A 307 -31.83 7.76 -15.86
N GLU A 308 -32.53 7.49 -16.95
CA GLU A 308 -32.84 8.47 -18.01
C GLU A 308 -33.65 9.69 -17.52
N ASN A 309 -34.39 9.55 -16.41
CA ASN A 309 -35.23 10.58 -15.81
C ASN A 309 -34.60 11.17 -14.53
N ALA A 310 -33.38 10.77 -14.18
CA ALA A 310 -32.72 11.24 -12.98
C ALA A 310 -32.33 12.71 -13.09
N ASP A 311 -32.37 13.40 -11.96
CA ASP A 311 -31.89 14.78 -11.84
C ASP A 311 -31.02 14.94 -10.58
N LEU A 312 -30.51 16.16 -10.38
CA LEU A 312 -29.60 16.49 -9.29
C LEU A 312 -30.20 16.27 -7.89
N SER A 313 -31.51 16.29 -7.75
CA SER A 313 -32.22 16.14 -6.48
C SER A 313 -32.14 14.68 -5.94
N LEU A 314 -31.93 13.72 -6.84
CA LEU A 314 -31.79 12.30 -6.47
C LEU A 314 -30.34 11.94 -6.11
N LEU A 315 -29.39 12.83 -6.42
CA LEU A 315 -27.98 12.58 -6.14
C LEU A 315 -27.64 12.86 -4.69
N GLY A 316 -26.90 11.94 -4.09
CA GLY A 316 -26.26 12.17 -2.81
C GLY A 316 -25.10 13.16 -2.93
N ARG A 317 -24.60 13.63 -1.80
CA ARG A 317 -23.45 14.52 -1.67
C ARG A 317 -22.52 14.00 -0.59
N ALA A 318 -21.25 14.26 -0.77
CA ALA A 318 -20.25 14.03 0.26
C ALA A 318 -19.20 15.15 0.19
N ARG A 319 -18.49 15.42 1.27
CA ARG A 319 -17.37 16.36 1.24
C ARG A 319 -16.22 15.80 0.41
N LYS A 320 -15.97 14.49 0.52
CA LYS A 320 -14.90 13.82 -0.21
C LYS A 320 -15.25 12.36 -0.52
N VAL A 321 -14.79 11.87 -1.67
CA VAL A 321 -14.81 10.45 -2.00
C VAL A 321 -13.42 10.05 -2.46
N VAL A 322 -12.85 9.02 -1.80
CA VAL A 322 -11.54 8.45 -2.15
C VAL A 322 -11.74 7.01 -2.62
N VAL A 323 -11.22 6.71 -3.80
CA VAL A 323 -11.35 5.39 -4.41
C VAL A 323 -9.97 4.86 -4.78
N THR A 324 -9.59 3.75 -4.15
CA THR A 324 -8.39 2.98 -4.51
C THR A 324 -8.74 1.87 -5.51
N LYS A 325 -7.80 1.00 -5.80
CA LYS A 325 -8.03 -0.19 -6.64
C LYS A 325 -9.07 -1.14 -6.02
N ASP A 326 -9.09 -1.25 -4.69
CA ASP A 326 -9.83 -2.29 -3.98
C ASP A 326 -10.93 -1.74 -3.05
N GLU A 327 -10.87 -0.46 -2.68
CA GLU A 327 -11.74 0.15 -1.67
C GLU A 327 -12.29 1.51 -2.12
N THR A 328 -13.44 1.87 -1.55
CA THR A 328 -14.04 3.20 -1.67
C THR A 328 -14.41 3.73 -0.29
N THR A 329 -13.98 4.97 0.01
CA THR A 329 -14.30 5.70 1.23
C THR A 329 -15.13 6.94 0.90
N ILE A 330 -16.30 7.06 1.51
CA ILE A 330 -17.15 8.26 1.50
C ILE A 330 -16.92 8.98 2.82
N VAL A 331 -16.47 10.24 2.76
CA VAL A 331 -16.16 11.06 3.93
C VAL A 331 -17.17 12.19 4.00
N ASP A 332 -17.78 12.37 5.17
CA ASP A 332 -18.71 13.45 5.47
C ASP A 332 -19.86 13.51 4.44
N GLY A 333 -20.71 12.51 4.50
CA GLY A 333 -21.92 12.43 3.70
C GLY A 333 -22.94 13.50 4.13
N ALA A 334 -23.65 14.08 3.17
CA ALA A 334 -24.63 15.14 3.43
C ALA A 334 -26.01 14.62 3.87
N GLY A 335 -26.08 13.37 4.37
CA GLY A 335 -27.30 12.78 4.90
C GLY A 335 -27.74 13.42 6.22
N ASP A 336 -29.01 13.24 6.55
CA ASP A 336 -29.58 13.71 7.81
C ASP A 336 -29.16 12.78 8.97
N ALA A 337 -28.56 13.35 10.01
CA ALA A 337 -28.04 12.60 11.16
C ALA A 337 -29.11 11.76 11.88
N ASP A 338 -30.36 12.25 11.95
CA ASP A 338 -31.47 11.52 12.57
C ASP A 338 -31.88 10.32 11.74
N GLN A 339 -31.84 10.45 10.38
CA GLN A 339 -32.09 9.32 9.47
C GLN A 339 -30.99 8.28 9.55
N ILE A 340 -29.73 8.69 9.64
CA ILE A 340 -28.58 7.77 9.84
C ILE A 340 -28.74 7.02 11.16
N ALA A 341 -29.01 7.72 12.27
CA ALA A 341 -29.24 7.13 13.57
C ALA A 341 -30.45 6.15 13.56
N GLY A 342 -31.54 6.54 12.88
CA GLY A 342 -32.71 5.67 12.66
C GLY A 342 -32.34 4.39 11.92
N ARG A 343 -31.50 4.48 10.88
CA ARG A 343 -31.04 3.32 10.10
C ARG A 343 -30.14 2.41 10.92
N VAL A 344 -29.23 2.96 11.70
CA VAL A 344 -28.38 2.22 12.65
C VAL A 344 -29.23 1.43 13.64
N ASN A 345 -30.27 2.04 14.21
CA ASN A 345 -31.17 1.36 15.14
C ASN A 345 -32.02 0.28 14.47
N GLN A 346 -32.42 0.47 13.21
CA GLN A 346 -33.09 -0.55 12.43
C GLN A 346 -32.20 -1.79 12.25
N ILE A 347 -30.93 -1.59 11.83
CA ILE A 347 -29.99 -2.70 11.63
C ILE A 347 -29.73 -3.44 12.97
N ARG A 348 -29.60 -2.71 14.09
CA ARG A 348 -29.47 -3.34 15.41
C ARG A 348 -30.66 -4.24 15.74
N SER A 349 -31.88 -3.78 15.47
CA SER A 349 -33.09 -4.57 15.69
C SER A 349 -33.16 -5.78 14.75
N GLU A 350 -32.64 -5.69 13.52
CA GLU A 350 -32.53 -6.82 12.59
C GLU A 350 -31.54 -7.87 13.11
N ILE A 351 -30.39 -7.44 13.69
CA ILE A 351 -29.40 -8.34 14.32
C ILE A 351 -30.01 -9.13 15.48
N GLU A 352 -30.84 -8.48 16.31
CA GLU A 352 -31.52 -9.14 17.46
C GLU A 352 -32.58 -10.14 17.02
N ARG A 353 -33.21 -9.96 15.86
CA ARG A 353 -34.31 -10.77 15.36
C ARG A 353 -33.88 -11.93 14.47
N THR A 354 -32.70 -11.89 13.89
CA THR A 354 -32.27 -12.93 12.97
C THR A 354 -31.85 -14.19 13.70
N ASP A 355 -32.34 -15.33 13.23
CA ASP A 355 -31.95 -16.65 13.72
C ASP A 355 -30.75 -17.24 12.98
N SER A 356 -30.31 -16.59 11.89
CA SER A 356 -29.19 -17.01 11.06
C SER A 356 -27.89 -16.37 11.57
N ASP A 357 -26.94 -17.16 11.99
CA ASP A 357 -25.62 -16.67 12.41
C ASP A 357 -24.87 -15.95 11.29
N TYR A 358 -25.00 -16.44 10.06
CA TYR A 358 -24.43 -15.81 8.88
C TYR A 358 -25.05 -14.43 8.58
N ASP A 359 -26.38 -14.31 8.65
CA ASP A 359 -27.03 -13.02 8.44
C ASP A 359 -26.73 -12.06 9.58
N ARG A 360 -26.62 -12.55 10.81
CA ARG A 360 -26.19 -11.77 11.97
C ARG A 360 -24.79 -11.17 11.76
N GLU A 361 -23.83 -11.98 11.31
CA GLU A 361 -22.48 -11.52 11.00
C GLU A 361 -22.50 -10.41 9.93
N LYS A 362 -23.24 -10.62 8.83
CA LYS A 362 -23.33 -9.63 7.74
C LYS A 362 -24.07 -8.36 8.13
N LEU A 363 -25.03 -8.43 9.01
CA LEU A 363 -25.69 -7.25 9.59
C LEU A 363 -24.74 -6.51 10.54
N GLN A 364 -23.93 -7.22 11.33
CA GLN A 364 -22.90 -6.62 12.18
C GLN A 364 -21.82 -5.88 11.37
N GLU A 365 -21.33 -6.49 10.28
CA GLU A 365 -20.40 -5.83 9.34
C GLU A 365 -21.02 -4.52 8.78
N ARG A 366 -22.27 -4.57 8.37
CA ARG A 366 -22.99 -3.42 7.82
C ARG A 366 -23.21 -2.33 8.87
N LEU A 367 -23.57 -2.73 10.11
CA LEU A 367 -23.68 -1.83 11.24
C LEU A 367 -22.36 -1.11 11.55
N ALA A 368 -21.26 -1.87 11.60
CA ALA A 368 -19.93 -1.32 11.85
C ALA A 368 -19.52 -0.29 10.79
N LYS A 369 -19.82 -0.55 9.51
CA LYS A 369 -19.54 0.37 8.41
C LYS A 369 -20.34 1.68 8.48
N LEU A 370 -21.61 1.63 8.91
CA LEU A 370 -22.47 2.81 8.99
C LEU A 370 -22.31 3.60 10.30
N ALA A 371 -22.15 2.89 11.43
CA ALA A 371 -22.09 3.49 12.76
C ALA A 371 -20.67 3.91 13.20
N GLY A 372 -19.62 3.38 12.54
CA GLY A 372 -18.23 3.65 12.90
C GLY A 372 -17.76 5.06 12.56
N GLY A 373 -18.37 5.70 11.58
CA GLY A 373 -17.93 7.02 11.12
C GLY A 373 -16.54 7.00 10.48
N VAL A 374 -15.99 8.18 10.28
CA VAL A 374 -14.64 8.42 9.76
C VAL A 374 -13.88 9.37 10.68
N ALA A 375 -12.69 8.98 11.10
CA ALA A 375 -11.75 9.89 11.75
C ALA A 375 -10.90 10.56 10.68
N VAL A 376 -10.91 11.88 10.64
CA VAL A 376 -10.12 12.68 9.70
C VAL A 376 -8.96 13.32 10.46
N ILE A 377 -7.74 12.90 10.15
CA ILE A 377 -6.54 13.53 10.67
C ILE A 377 -6.17 14.66 9.72
N LYS A 378 -6.27 15.90 10.19
CA LYS A 378 -5.87 17.09 9.45
C LYS A 378 -4.41 17.38 9.74
N ALA A 379 -3.58 17.35 8.69
CA ALA A 379 -2.15 17.62 8.78
C ALA A 379 -1.83 18.98 8.18
N GLY A 380 -1.15 19.84 8.94
CA GLY A 380 -0.65 21.12 8.48
C GLY A 380 0.87 21.20 8.55
N ALA A 381 1.49 21.97 7.65
CA ALA A 381 2.92 22.22 7.61
C ALA A 381 3.23 23.62 7.04
N ALA A 382 4.50 24.03 7.16
CA ALA A 382 4.94 25.35 6.70
C ALA A 382 5.08 25.46 5.18
N THR A 383 5.37 24.34 4.51
CA THR A 383 5.56 24.26 3.06
C THR A 383 4.74 23.11 2.46
N GLU A 384 4.38 23.22 1.19
CA GLU A 384 3.65 22.18 0.46
C GLU A 384 4.43 20.85 0.40
N VAL A 385 5.75 20.90 0.27
CA VAL A 385 6.62 19.72 0.25
C VAL A 385 6.60 18.99 1.59
N GLU A 386 6.74 19.75 2.71
CA GLU A 386 6.65 19.21 4.06
C GLU A 386 5.26 18.65 4.35
N LEU A 387 4.21 19.32 3.86
CA LEU A 387 2.82 18.90 4.05
C LEU A 387 2.55 17.54 3.40
N LYS A 388 2.97 17.36 2.15
CA LYS A 388 2.83 16.09 1.44
C LYS A 388 3.62 14.97 2.13
N GLU A 389 4.86 15.23 2.52
CA GLU A 389 5.68 14.25 3.24
C GLU A 389 5.03 13.86 4.56
N ARG A 390 4.53 14.83 5.34
CA ARG A 390 3.87 14.60 6.61
C ARG A 390 2.57 13.80 6.44
N LYS A 391 1.78 14.13 5.44
CA LYS A 391 0.55 13.41 5.09
C LYS A 391 0.87 11.94 4.79
N HIS A 392 1.82 11.64 3.90
CA HIS A 392 2.22 10.27 3.56
C HIS A 392 2.68 9.49 4.79
N ARG A 393 3.51 10.10 5.63
CA ARG A 393 4.00 9.48 6.87
C ARG A 393 2.87 9.12 7.85
N ILE A 394 1.85 9.99 7.98
CA ILE A 394 0.68 9.71 8.82
C ILE A 394 -0.13 8.56 8.23
N GLU A 395 -0.33 8.53 6.92
CA GLU A 395 -1.09 7.47 6.24
C GLU A 395 -0.41 6.11 6.36
N ASP A 396 0.93 6.06 6.24
CA ASP A 396 1.71 4.84 6.46
C ASP A 396 1.58 4.38 7.92
N ALA A 397 1.65 5.30 8.87
CA ALA A 397 1.48 5.00 10.29
C ALA A 397 0.06 4.49 10.62
N VAL A 398 -0.98 5.00 9.96
CA VAL A 398 -2.36 4.48 10.08
C VAL A 398 -2.44 3.04 9.54
N ARG A 399 -1.84 2.76 8.38
CA ARG A 399 -1.81 1.41 7.81
C ARG A 399 -1.03 0.43 8.70
N ASN A 400 0.10 0.89 9.23
CA ASN A 400 0.92 0.11 10.17
C ASN A 400 0.15 -0.22 11.46
N ALA A 401 -0.55 0.75 12.06
CA ALA A 401 -1.38 0.54 13.24
C ALA A 401 -2.53 -0.46 12.97
N LYS A 402 -3.18 -0.39 11.82
CA LYS A 402 -4.20 -1.37 11.40
C LYS A 402 -3.60 -2.76 11.24
N ALA A 403 -2.45 -2.89 10.60
CA ALA A 403 -1.74 -4.15 10.45
C ALA A 403 -1.40 -4.79 11.82
N ALA A 404 -1.05 -3.97 12.82
CA ALA A 404 -0.83 -4.44 14.19
C ALA A 404 -2.10 -4.98 14.85
N VAL A 405 -3.23 -4.33 14.64
CA VAL A 405 -4.53 -4.78 15.18
C VAL A 405 -5.01 -6.06 14.51
N GLU A 406 -4.71 -6.24 13.20
CA GLU A 406 -5.15 -7.41 12.42
C GLU A 406 -4.41 -8.71 12.79
N GLU A 407 -3.08 -8.67 12.89
CA GLU A 407 -2.26 -9.89 13.11
C GLU A 407 -1.41 -9.84 14.39
N GLY A 408 -1.56 -8.80 15.21
CA GLY A 408 -0.78 -8.64 16.43
C GLY A 408 0.59 -8.03 16.18
N ILE A 409 1.37 -7.96 17.27
CA ILE A 409 2.71 -7.36 17.32
C ILE A 409 3.77 -8.38 17.71
N VAL A 410 4.98 -8.16 17.21
CA VAL A 410 6.18 -8.93 17.53
C VAL A 410 7.30 -8.00 18.00
N ALA A 411 8.39 -8.55 18.53
CA ALA A 411 9.58 -7.76 18.86
C ALA A 411 10.15 -7.10 17.59
N GLY A 412 10.34 -5.79 17.63
CA GLY A 412 10.77 -5.01 16.49
C GLY A 412 12.27 -5.13 16.16
N GLY A 413 12.72 -4.28 15.24
CA GLY A 413 14.13 -4.16 14.88
C GLY A 413 14.74 -5.41 14.22
N GLY A 414 13.93 -6.27 13.60
CA GLY A 414 14.37 -7.52 12.96
C GLY A 414 14.64 -8.67 13.93
N VAL A 415 14.44 -8.47 15.23
CA VAL A 415 14.66 -9.48 16.28
C VAL A 415 13.71 -10.67 16.12
N ALA A 416 12.43 -10.39 15.86
CA ALA A 416 11.43 -11.44 15.67
C ALA A 416 11.76 -12.40 14.52
N LEU A 417 12.37 -11.93 13.44
CA LEU A 417 12.80 -12.78 12.31
C LEU A 417 13.85 -13.79 12.73
N ILE A 418 14.89 -13.35 13.47
CA ILE A 418 15.95 -14.23 13.96
C ILE A 418 15.39 -15.25 14.94
N GLN A 419 14.56 -14.81 15.89
CA GLN A 419 14.00 -15.68 16.92
C GLN A 419 12.97 -16.66 16.36
N ALA A 420 12.18 -16.27 15.38
CA ALA A 420 11.25 -17.17 14.69
C ALA A 420 11.96 -18.27 13.89
N GLY A 421 13.16 -17.98 13.36
CA GLY A 421 13.98 -18.97 12.66
C GLY A 421 14.75 -19.91 13.57
N ALA A 422 14.84 -19.63 14.87
CA ALA A 422 15.66 -20.42 15.79
C ALA A 422 15.13 -21.86 15.96
N GLY A 423 15.94 -22.85 15.62
CA GLY A 423 15.59 -24.28 15.73
C GLY A 423 14.50 -24.78 14.77
N LEU A 424 13.97 -23.91 13.89
CA LEU A 424 12.85 -24.23 13.02
C LEU A 424 13.26 -25.10 11.83
N PHE A 425 14.41 -24.80 11.22
CA PHE A 425 14.82 -25.38 9.94
C PHE A 425 15.19 -26.86 10.03
N GLU A 426 15.70 -27.30 11.17
CA GLU A 426 16.07 -28.72 11.43
C GLU A 426 14.84 -29.63 11.45
N GLY A 427 13.67 -29.08 11.83
CA GLY A 427 12.40 -29.81 11.88
C GLY A 427 11.67 -29.94 10.54
N LEU A 428 12.13 -29.27 9.47
CA LEU A 428 11.45 -29.27 8.17
C LEU A 428 11.65 -30.55 7.36
N GLY A 429 12.61 -31.42 7.76
CA GLY A 429 12.89 -32.70 7.06
C GLY A 429 13.33 -32.50 5.60
N LEU A 430 14.02 -31.39 5.31
CA LEU A 430 14.55 -31.09 3.98
C LEU A 430 15.96 -31.70 3.81
N ASP A 431 16.30 -32.10 2.59
CA ASP A 431 17.61 -32.62 2.22
C ASP A 431 18.15 -31.93 0.94
N GLY A 432 19.44 -32.17 0.66
CA GLY A 432 20.11 -31.67 -0.54
C GLY A 432 19.94 -30.16 -0.76
N ASP A 433 19.60 -29.79 -1.98
CA ASP A 433 19.45 -28.39 -2.35
C ASP A 433 18.19 -27.72 -1.74
N GLU A 434 17.18 -28.47 -1.33
CA GLU A 434 16.05 -27.90 -0.57
C GLU A 434 16.49 -27.50 0.84
N ALA A 435 17.32 -28.30 1.51
CA ALA A 435 17.93 -27.92 2.79
C ALA A 435 18.83 -26.69 2.65
N THR A 436 19.59 -26.61 1.54
CA THR A 436 20.39 -25.43 1.20
C THR A 436 19.50 -24.19 1.02
N GLY A 437 18.35 -24.32 0.35
CA GLY A 437 17.34 -23.25 0.22
C GLY A 437 16.84 -22.76 1.57
N ALA A 438 16.53 -23.65 2.50
CA ALA A 438 16.15 -23.28 3.86
C ALA A 438 17.28 -22.56 4.61
N ASN A 439 18.53 -22.99 4.42
CA ASN A 439 19.69 -22.33 5.04
C ASN A 439 19.92 -20.91 4.48
N ILE A 440 19.64 -20.67 3.19
CA ILE A 440 19.64 -19.33 2.61
C ILE A 440 18.67 -18.42 3.36
N VAL A 441 17.46 -18.89 3.64
CA VAL A 441 16.49 -18.14 4.45
C VAL A 441 17.03 -17.87 5.84
N LYS A 442 17.57 -18.88 6.53
CA LYS A 442 18.17 -18.74 7.87
C LYS A 442 19.20 -17.61 7.93
N VAL A 443 20.07 -17.52 6.94
CA VAL A 443 21.08 -16.45 6.85
C VAL A 443 20.44 -15.09 6.55
N ALA A 444 19.44 -15.06 5.65
CA ALA A 444 18.78 -13.81 5.25
C ALA A 444 17.94 -13.19 6.37
N LEU A 445 17.36 -13.98 7.29
CA LEU A 445 16.58 -13.47 8.43
C LEU A 445 17.37 -12.53 9.34
N GLU A 446 18.69 -12.59 9.31
CA GLU A 446 19.55 -11.73 10.12
C GLU A 446 19.80 -10.36 9.48
N ALA A 447 19.57 -10.24 8.17
CA ALA A 447 19.95 -9.06 7.42
C ALA A 447 19.29 -7.76 7.92
N PRO A 448 18.00 -7.71 8.26
CA PRO A 448 17.39 -6.48 8.79
C PRO A 448 18.04 -6.02 10.09
N LEU A 449 18.20 -6.88 11.08
CA LEU A 449 18.86 -6.52 12.34
C LEU A 449 20.32 -6.10 12.12
N LYS A 450 21.06 -6.83 11.28
CA LYS A 450 22.45 -6.47 10.93
C LYS A 450 22.51 -5.08 10.32
N GLN A 451 21.59 -4.74 9.42
CA GLN A 451 21.57 -3.42 8.78
C GLN A 451 21.23 -2.31 9.77
N ILE A 452 20.26 -2.53 10.66
CA ILE A 452 19.92 -1.58 11.74
C ILE A 452 21.13 -1.34 12.64
N ALA A 453 21.85 -2.39 13.02
CA ALA A 453 23.05 -2.28 13.83
C ALA A 453 24.16 -1.51 13.10
N ILE A 454 24.39 -1.79 11.81
CA ILE A 454 25.38 -1.08 10.97
C ILE A 454 25.02 0.41 10.89
N ASN A 455 23.76 0.75 10.64
CA ASN A 455 23.29 2.14 10.59
C ASN A 455 23.46 2.86 11.95
N ALA A 456 23.45 2.10 13.05
CA ALA A 456 23.72 2.58 14.40
C ALA A 456 25.22 2.67 14.75
N GLY A 457 26.12 2.27 13.83
CA GLY A 457 27.56 2.28 14.04
C GLY A 457 28.09 1.07 14.82
N LEU A 458 27.32 -0.03 14.84
CA LEU A 458 27.67 -1.29 15.51
C LEU A 458 28.04 -2.38 14.49
N GLU A 459 28.73 -3.42 14.96
CA GLU A 459 29.03 -4.60 14.16
C GLU A 459 27.81 -5.53 14.07
N GLY A 460 27.16 -5.57 12.90
CA GLY A 460 25.91 -6.30 12.69
C GLY A 460 25.98 -7.79 13.00
N GLY A 461 27.12 -8.46 12.67
CA GLY A 461 27.34 -9.88 12.97
C GLY A 461 27.39 -10.17 14.47
N VAL A 462 28.07 -9.31 15.23
CA VAL A 462 28.17 -9.44 16.70
C VAL A 462 26.80 -9.25 17.35
N VAL A 463 26.04 -8.27 16.87
CA VAL A 463 24.69 -8.01 17.37
C VAL A 463 23.76 -9.19 17.09
N ALA A 464 23.77 -9.73 15.86
CA ALA A 464 22.93 -10.87 15.49
C ALA A 464 23.25 -12.11 16.33
N GLU A 465 24.54 -12.40 16.56
CA GLU A 465 24.99 -13.53 17.40
C GLU A 465 24.51 -13.35 18.85
N LYS A 466 24.63 -12.15 19.39
CA LYS A 466 24.17 -11.86 20.75
C LYS A 466 22.65 -12.04 20.87
N VAL A 467 21.88 -11.55 19.90
CA VAL A 467 20.40 -11.66 19.90
C VAL A 467 19.93 -13.12 19.83
N ARG A 468 20.64 -13.99 19.11
CA ARG A 468 20.32 -15.43 19.09
C ARG A 468 20.39 -16.08 20.47
N GLY A 469 21.25 -15.59 21.37
CA GLY A 469 21.41 -16.10 22.72
C GLY A 469 20.49 -15.48 23.77
N LEU A 470 19.65 -14.48 23.39
CA LEU A 470 18.74 -13.82 24.32
C LEU A 470 17.40 -14.55 24.42
N SER A 471 16.64 -14.19 25.47
CA SER A 471 15.28 -14.70 25.66
C SER A 471 14.33 -14.17 24.57
N ALA A 472 13.20 -14.85 24.36
CA ALA A 472 12.19 -14.42 23.40
C ALA A 472 11.70 -12.99 23.69
N GLY A 473 11.72 -12.13 22.69
CA GLY A 473 11.35 -10.71 22.79
C GLY A 473 12.46 -9.79 23.27
N GLU A 474 13.59 -10.30 23.73
CA GLU A 474 14.76 -9.48 24.08
C GLU A 474 15.63 -9.20 22.85
N GLY A 475 16.12 -7.97 22.70
CA GLY A 475 16.94 -7.56 21.58
C GLY A 475 17.62 -6.22 21.79
N LEU A 476 18.26 -5.72 20.73
CA LEU A 476 18.96 -4.46 20.72
C LEU A 476 17.97 -3.29 20.54
N ASP A 477 17.98 -2.35 21.47
CA ASP A 477 17.49 -1.00 21.23
C ASP A 477 18.61 -0.20 20.49
N ALA A 478 18.49 -0.07 19.20
CA ALA A 478 19.51 0.56 18.37
C ALA A 478 19.60 2.10 18.57
N ALA A 479 18.62 2.73 19.21
CA ALA A 479 18.68 4.13 19.56
C ALA A 479 19.63 4.39 20.73
N THR A 480 19.60 3.50 21.74
CA THR A 480 20.41 3.63 22.98
C THR A 480 21.65 2.72 23.00
N GLY A 481 21.67 1.64 22.23
CA GLY A 481 22.71 0.61 22.25
C GLY A 481 22.52 -0.44 23.35
N GLU A 482 21.40 -0.42 24.07
CA GLU A 482 21.09 -1.33 25.18
C GLU A 482 20.33 -2.57 24.69
N TYR A 483 20.48 -3.68 25.43
CA TYR A 483 19.69 -4.89 25.21
C TYR A 483 18.60 -4.99 26.29
N LYS A 484 17.38 -5.15 25.86
CA LYS A 484 16.19 -5.15 26.76
C LYS A 484 15.02 -5.93 26.15
N ASP A 485 13.96 -6.12 26.93
CA ASP A 485 12.66 -6.61 26.44
C ASP A 485 12.04 -5.54 25.53
N LEU A 486 12.05 -5.81 24.23
CA LEU A 486 11.64 -4.84 23.20
C LEU A 486 10.14 -4.57 23.24
N ILE A 487 9.33 -5.58 23.56
CA ILE A 487 7.87 -5.42 23.64
C ILE A 487 7.51 -4.48 24.79
N LYS A 488 8.12 -4.66 25.96
CA LYS A 488 7.92 -3.75 27.11
C LYS A 488 8.49 -2.35 26.87
N ALA A 489 9.53 -2.26 26.06
CA ALA A 489 10.12 -0.97 25.69
C ALA A 489 9.36 -0.23 24.59
N GLY A 490 8.27 -0.82 24.05
CA GLY A 490 7.51 -0.25 22.93
C GLY A 490 8.23 -0.34 21.59
N ILE A 491 9.30 -1.15 21.46
CA ILE A 491 10.03 -1.39 20.21
C ILE A 491 9.42 -2.63 19.56
N ILE A 492 8.38 -2.40 18.76
CA ILE A 492 7.50 -3.43 18.24
C ILE A 492 7.22 -3.22 16.75
N ASP A 493 7.02 -4.32 16.04
CA ASP A 493 6.61 -4.31 14.64
C ASP A 493 5.28 -5.10 14.50
N PRO A 494 4.37 -4.72 13.59
CA PRO A 494 3.23 -5.57 13.26
C PRO A 494 3.69 -6.90 12.67
N ALA A 495 3.09 -7.99 13.10
CA ALA A 495 3.41 -9.31 12.56
C ALA A 495 3.12 -9.40 11.05
N LYS A 496 2.04 -8.76 10.60
CA LYS A 496 1.65 -8.66 9.18
C LYS A 496 2.75 -8.00 8.34
N VAL A 497 3.32 -6.89 8.81
CA VAL A 497 4.41 -6.17 8.12
C VAL A 497 5.64 -7.07 7.97
N THR A 498 6.11 -7.64 9.09
CA THR A 498 7.31 -8.49 9.12
C THR A 498 7.15 -9.74 8.26
N ARG A 499 5.99 -10.39 8.33
CA ARG A 499 5.65 -11.58 7.55
C ARG A 499 5.56 -11.27 6.06
N SER A 500 4.83 -10.22 5.68
CA SER A 500 4.64 -9.82 4.28
C SER A 500 5.96 -9.41 3.63
N ALA A 501 6.81 -8.68 4.36
CA ALA A 501 8.14 -8.33 3.89
C ALA A 501 8.97 -9.57 3.54
N LEU A 502 8.97 -10.60 4.41
CA LEU A 502 9.69 -11.86 4.15
C LEU A 502 9.10 -12.63 2.96
N GLN A 503 7.78 -12.76 2.88
CA GLN A 503 7.11 -13.49 1.80
C GLN A 503 7.33 -12.83 0.44
N ASN A 504 7.19 -11.50 0.34
CA ASN A 504 7.40 -10.78 -0.90
C ASN A 504 8.87 -10.82 -1.34
N ALA A 505 9.80 -10.66 -0.39
CA ALA A 505 11.23 -10.80 -0.66
C ALA A 505 11.58 -12.19 -1.21
N ALA A 506 11.06 -13.25 -0.60
CA ALA A 506 11.31 -14.62 -1.01
C ALA A 506 10.68 -14.96 -2.38
N SER A 507 9.49 -14.45 -2.66
CA SER A 507 8.83 -14.62 -3.96
C SER A 507 9.70 -14.09 -5.11
N ILE A 508 10.21 -12.88 -4.99
CA ILE A 508 11.06 -12.27 -6.00
C ILE A 508 12.45 -12.92 -6.03
N ALA A 509 13.03 -13.26 -4.88
CA ALA A 509 14.30 -13.99 -4.82
C ALA A 509 14.20 -15.34 -5.56
N GLY A 510 13.11 -16.07 -5.39
CA GLY A 510 12.85 -17.31 -6.11
C GLY A 510 12.82 -17.15 -7.62
N LEU A 511 12.24 -16.04 -8.12
CA LEU A 511 12.25 -15.70 -9.55
C LEU A 511 13.65 -15.34 -10.03
N PHE A 512 14.39 -14.55 -9.26
CA PHE A 512 15.77 -14.19 -9.56
C PHE A 512 16.67 -15.44 -9.73
N LEU A 513 16.61 -16.35 -8.77
CA LEU A 513 17.45 -17.56 -8.74
C LEU A 513 17.14 -18.51 -9.90
N THR A 514 15.89 -18.56 -10.34
CA THR A 514 15.45 -19.44 -11.44
C THR A 514 15.54 -18.77 -12.82
N THR A 515 16.01 -17.53 -12.90
CA THR A 515 16.18 -16.83 -14.19
C THR A 515 17.41 -17.34 -14.91
N GLU A 516 17.24 -17.74 -16.18
CA GLU A 516 18.29 -18.24 -17.07
C GLU A 516 18.59 -17.24 -18.20
N ALA A 517 17.58 -16.50 -18.67
CA ALA A 517 17.74 -15.53 -19.72
C ALA A 517 17.01 -14.23 -19.40
N VAL A 518 17.58 -13.12 -19.81
CA VAL A 518 16.98 -11.78 -19.70
C VAL A 518 16.86 -11.19 -21.09
N ILE A 519 15.69 -10.66 -21.41
CA ILE A 519 15.36 -10.05 -22.69
C ILE A 519 15.02 -8.59 -22.47
N ALA A 520 15.83 -7.68 -23.00
CA ALA A 520 15.65 -6.24 -22.86
C ALA A 520 15.54 -5.54 -24.22
N ASP A 521 15.00 -4.35 -24.23
CA ASP A 521 15.05 -3.49 -25.42
C ASP A 521 16.48 -3.04 -25.68
N LYS A 522 16.87 -3.08 -26.97
CA LYS A 522 18.17 -2.55 -27.38
C LYS A 522 18.13 -1.02 -27.28
N PRO A 523 19.07 -0.37 -26.59
CA PRO A 523 19.13 1.08 -26.52
C PRO A 523 19.16 1.68 -27.93
N GLU A 524 18.30 2.64 -28.22
CA GLU A 524 18.39 3.40 -29.47
C GLU A 524 19.68 4.23 -29.41
N LYS A 525 20.55 4.04 -30.43
CA LYS A 525 21.68 4.95 -30.61
C LYS A 525 21.10 6.34 -30.84
N ALA A 526 21.42 7.28 -29.95
CA ALA A 526 21.11 8.67 -30.18
C ALA A 526 21.55 9.02 -31.62
N ALA A 527 20.59 9.44 -32.46
CA ALA A 527 20.91 9.91 -33.82
C ALA A 527 21.94 11.03 -33.65
N ALA A 528 23.11 10.82 -34.24
CA ALA A 528 24.12 11.86 -34.30
C ALA A 528 23.46 13.13 -34.86
N PRO A 529 23.66 14.32 -34.27
CA PRO A 529 23.09 15.54 -34.80
C PRO A 529 23.48 15.63 -36.26
N ALA A 530 22.49 15.72 -37.15
CA ALA A 530 22.69 15.91 -38.57
C ALA A 530 23.60 17.14 -38.72
N GLY A 531 24.83 16.92 -39.18
CA GLY A 531 25.80 17.97 -39.34
C GLY A 531 25.18 19.06 -40.19
N GLY A 532 25.07 20.25 -39.61
CA GLY A 532 24.61 21.43 -40.31
C GLY A 532 25.55 21.68 -41.47
N GLY A 533 25.07 21.43 -42.71
CA GLY A 533 25.71 21.89 -43.92
C GLY A 533 25.86 23.39 -43.81
N ALA A 534 27.10 23.86 -43.84
CA ALA A 534 27.40 25.27 -43.97
C ALA A 534 26.72 25.78 -45.26
N PRO A 535 26.04 26.93 -45.22
CA PRO A 535 25.55 27.53 -46.47
C PRO A 535 26.75 27.92 -47.33
N ASP A 536 26.81 27.34 -48.52
CA ASP A 536 27.70 27.74 -49.58
C ASP A 536 27.42 29.21 -49.94
N MET A 537 28.29 30.10 -49.50
CA MET A 537 28.30 31.51 -49.93
C MET A 537 28.92 31.57 -51.34
N GLY A 538 28.09 31.23 -52.33
CA GLY A 538 28.41 31.45 -53.75
C GLY A 538 28.67 32.92 -54.03
N GLY A 539 29.81 33.19 -54.68
CA GLY A 539 30.32 34.51 -54.98
C GLY A 539 29.37 35.42 -55.74
N MET A 540 29.39 36.67 -55.38
CA MET A 540 29.01 37.76 -56.28
C MET A 540 30.29 38.47 -56.70
N ASP A 541 30.69 38.22 -57.98
CA ASP A 541 31.47 39.14 -58.77
C ASP A 541 30.57 40.29 -59.25
N PHE A 542 31.13 41.53 -59.19
CA PHE A 542 30.70 42.88 -59.58
C PHE A 542 29.86 43.69 -58.60
#